data_e83fad94078221e6e0a6aa96cfd0ea5a
#
_entry.id   e83fad94078221e6e0a6aa96cfd0ea5a
#
_cell.length_a   1.000
_cell.length_b   1.000
_cell.length_c   1.000
_cell.angle_alpha   90.00
_cell.angle_beta   90.00
_cell.angle_gamma   90.00
#
_symmetry.space_group_name_H-M   'P 1'
#
loop_
_entity.id
_entity.type
_entity.pdbx_description
1 polymer ?
#
loop_
_entity_poly.entity_id
_entity_poly.type
_entity_poly.pdbx_seq_one_letter_code
_entity_poly.pdbx_strand_id
1 'polypeptide(L)'
;MEKEQWEIPAQRMKKNKAHFVPLSKQAMNLLEVIRPLSGSREFIFPADRNPRQSANSQTANMALKRAGFKGRLVAHGLRSLASTTLNEQGFDSDVIEAALAHTDKNSIRAAYNRADYLKRRRTMMQWWSDHIEQASFGNLSLSGTKHLKVVHLS
;
A
#
# COMPACT_ATOMS: atom_id res chain seq x y z
N MET A 1 14.87 -17.01 5.64
CA MET A 1 13.66 -16.34 5.06
C MET A 1 13.85 -14.85 5.23
N GLU A 2 14.41 -14.22 4.23
CA GLU A 2 14.73 -12.80 4.26
C GLU A 2 13.47 -11.98 4.03
N LYS A 3 13.38 -11.01 4.85
CA LYS A 3 12.55 -9.84 5.05
C LYS A 3 11.66 -9.51 3.84
N GLU A 4 10.43 -10.02 3.86
CA GLU A 4 9.34 -9.59 2.98
C GLU A 4 9.06 -8.09 3.21
N GLN A 5 9.98 -7.24 2.75
CA GLN A 5 9.91 -5.79 2.90
C GLN A 5 10.59 -5.10 1.72
N TRP A 6 10.04 -3.98 1.31
CA TRP A 6 10.63 -3.08 0.35
C TRP A 6 11.38 -1.97 1.08
N GLU A 7 12.65 -1.81 0.78
CA GLU A 7 13.45 -0.69 1.26
C GLU A 7 13.42 0.44 0.23
N ILE A 8 12.97 1.60 0.67
CA ILE A 8 13.06 2.85 -0.10
C ILE A 8 14.28 3.59 0.45
N PRO A 9 15.35 3.74 -0.35
CA PRO A 9 16.60 4.33 0.12
C PRO A 9 16.42 5.82 0.49
N ALA A 10 17.26 6.29 1.40
CA ALA A 10 17.19 7.64 1.96
C ALA A 10 17.15 8.74 0.88
N GLN A 11 17.94 8.56 -0.19
CA GLN A 11 18.03 9.52 -1.31
C GLN A 11 16.70 9.73 -2.06
N ARG A 12 15.79 8.75 -1.99
CA ARG A 12 14.45 8.82 -2.59
C ARG A 12 13.38 9.36 -1.65
N MET A 13 13.74 9.57 -0.39
CA MET A 13 12.81 10.06 0.65
C MET A 13 13.02 11.54 0.90
N LYS A 14 11.92 12.31 0.99
CA LYS A 14 11.95 13.76 1.24
C LYS A 14 12.77 14.17 2.48
N LYS A 15 12.91 13.27 3.46
CA LYS A 15 13.64 13.51 4.72
C LYS A 15 15.01 12.83 4.78
N ASN A 16 15.53 12.35 3.65
CA ASN A 16 16.82 11.69 3.57
C ASN A 16 17.00 10.57 4.62
N LYS A 17 15.93 9.78 4.86
CA LYS A 17 15.91 8.64 5.78
C LYS A 17 15.26 7.46 5.10
N ALA A 18 15.94 6.32 5.08
CA ALA A 18 15.41 5.09 4.48
C ALA A 18 14.07 4.70 5.11
N HIS A 19 13.13 4.23 4.28
CA HIS A 19 11.82 3.79 4.70
C HIS A 19 11.61 2.32 4.31
N PHE A 20 11.22 1.51 5.28
CA PHE A 20 10.95 0.09 5.08
C PHE A 20 9.44 -0.14 5.05
N VAL A 21 8.96 -0.77 3.98
CA VAL A 21 7.55 -1.08 3.77
C VAL A 21 7.38 -2.60 3.88
N PRO A 22 6.71 -3.11 4.93
CA PRO A 22 6.36 -4.53 5.00
C PRO A 22 5.46 -4.89 3.83
N LEU A 23 5.76 -5.98 3.15
CA LEU A 23 4.94 -6.51 2.06
C LEU A 23 3.98 -7.56 2.61
N SER A 24 2.72 -7.48 2.21
CA SER A 24 1.71 -8.49 2.49
C SER A 24 1.87 -9.69 1.57
N LYS A 25 1.20 -10.81 1.90
CA LYS A 25 1.18 -12.01 1.04
C LYS A 25 0.66 -11.69 -0.36
N GLN A 26 -0.39 -10.90 -0.47
CA GLN A 26 -0.96 -10.49 -1.76
C GLN A 26 0.03 -9.65 -2.57
N ALA A 27 0.74 -8.72 -1.93
CA ALA A 27 1.77 -7.92 -2.60
C ALA A 27 2.93 -8.81 -3.10
N MET A 28 3.36 -9.79 -2.30
CA MET A 28 4.39 -10.75 -2.70
C MET A 28 3.91 -11.60 -3.89
N ASN A 29 2.67 -12.09 -3.85
CA ASN A 29 2.09 -12.85 -4.97
C ASN A 29 2.04 -12.03 -6.26
N LEU A 30 1.65 -10.76 -6.19
CA LEU A 30 1.67 -9.86 -7.35
C LEU A 30 3.09 -9.66 -7.92
N LEU A 31 4.09 -9.56 -7.06
CA LEU A 31 5.50 -9.46 -7.49
C LEU A 31 5.96 -10.76 -8.18
N GLU A 32 5.55 -11.92 -7.70
CA GLU A 32 5.85 -13.21 -8.36
C GLU A 32 5.17 -13.31 -9.74
N VAL A 33 3.92 -12.85 -9.88
CA VAL A 33 3.22 -12.80 -11.18
C VAL A 33 3.95 -11.89 -12.17
N ILE A 34 4.55 -10.79 -11.70
CA ILE A 34 5.28 -9.84 -12.56
C ILE A 34 6.71 -10.31 -12.86
N ARG A 35 7.30 -11.14 -12.02
CA ARG A 35 8.70 -11.60 -12.12
C ARG A 35 9.08 -12.11 -13.53
N PRO A 36 8.30 -12.93 -14.23
CA PRO A 36 8.63 -13.37 -15.59
C PRO A 36 8.78 -12.21 -16.59
N LEU A 37 8.08 -11.10 -16.37
CA LEU A 37 8.07 -9.95 -17.28
C LEU A 37 9.20 -8.96 -17.01
N SER A 38 9.60 -8.78 -15.76
CA SER A 38 10.55 -7.74 -15.36
C SER A 38 11.67 -8.20 -14.44
N GLY A 39 11.72 -9.47 -14.04
CA GLY A 39 12.68 -9.98 -13.05
C GLY A 39 14.15 -9.92 -13.49
N SER A 40 14.41 -9.87 -14.81
CA SER A 40 15.75 -9.64 -15.38
C SER A 40 16.08 -8.16 -15.64
N ARG A 41 15.19 -7.23 -15.26
CA ARG A 41 15.30 -5.79 -15.51
C ARG A 41 15.61 -5.04 -14.22
N GLU A 42 16.12 -3.83 -14.36
CA GLU A 42 16.39 -2.93 -13.24
C GLU A 42 15.11 -2.47 -12.52
N PHE A 43 14.00 -2.33 -13.26
CA PHE A 43 12.73 -1.83 -12.73
C PHE A 43 11.67 -2.92 -12.72
N ILE A 44 10.95 -3.05 -11.61
CA ILE A 44 9.78 -3.94 -11.49
C ILE A 44 8.69 -3.52 -12.51
N PHE A 45 8.51 -2.21 -12.67
CA PHE A 45 7.60 -1.61 -13.66
C PHE A 45 8.41 -0.79 -14.66
N PRO A 46 8.97 -1.43 -15.71
CA PRO A 46 9.69 -0.71 -16.74
C PRO A 46 8.74 0.09 -17.63
N ALA A 47 9.26 1.15 -18.25
CA ALA A 47 8.51 1.88 -19.27
C ALA A 47 8.36 1.03 -20.54
N ASP A 48 7.19 1.11 -21.16
CA ASP A 48 6.83 0.31 -22.36
C ASP A 48 7.78 0.57 -23.53
N ARG A 49 8.00 1.86 -23.87
CA ARG A 49 8.87 2.25 -24.99
C ARG A 49 10.36 2.15 -24.72
N ASN A 50 10.79 2.26 -23.47
CA ASN A 50 12.19 2.18 -23.07
C ASN A 50 12.33 1.42 -21.76
N PRO A 51 12.51 0.10 -21.82
CA PRO A 51 12.57 -0.76 -20.62
C PRO A 51 13.76 -0.50 -19.67
N ARG A 52 14.71 0.35 -20.08
CA ARG A 52 15.82 0.82 -19.22
C ARG A 52 15.40 2.00 -18.32
N GLN A 53 14.15 2.42 -18.41
CA GLN A 53 13.56 3.48 -17.57
C GLN A 53 12.38 2.90 -16.80
N SER A 54 12.07 3.51 -15.65
CA SER A 54 10.86 3.17 -14.89
C SER A 54 9.60 3.64 -15.61
N ALA A 55 8.48 2.99 -15.37
CA ALA A 55 7.16 3.46 -15.80
C ALA A 55 6.92 4.90 -15.32
N ASN A 56 6.19 5.66 -16.11
CA ASN A 56 5.85 7.04 -15.81
C ASN A 56 5.00 7.13 -14.52
N SER A 57 5.22 8.15 -13.70
CA SER A 57 4.47 8.40 -12.46
C SER A 57 2.95 8.51 -12.67
N GLN A 58 2.52 8.87 -13.87
CA GLN A 58 1.08 8.93 -14.22
C GLN A 58 0.48 7.58 -14.65
N THR A 59 1.28 6.52 -14.77
CA THR A 59 0.81 5.21 -15.24
C THR A 59 -0.34 4.69 -14.38
N ALA A 60 -0.25 4.80 -13.06
CA ALA A 60 -1.31 4.37 -12.15
C ALA A 60 -2.59 5.18 -12.34
N ASN A 61 -2.50 6.51 -12.49
CA ASN A 61 -3.65 7.37 -12.75
C ASN A 61 -4.29 7.07 -14.11
N MET A 62 -3.50 6.76 -15.12
CA MET A 62 -4.00 6.37 -16.45
C MET A 62 -4.72 5.02 -16.40
N ALA A 63 -4.21 4.06 -15.63
CA ALA A 63 -4.89 2.78 -15.40
C ALA A 63 -6.26 2.98 -14.74
N LEU A 64 -6.33 3.78 -13.67
CA LEU A 64 -7.59 4.13 -13.01
C LEU A 64 -8.59 4.81 -13.98
N LYS A 65 -8.12 5.74 -14.80
CA LYS A 65 -8.97 6.39 -15.81
C LYS A 65 -9.55 5.39 -16.82
N ARG A 66 -8.72 4.45 -17.32
CA ARG A 66 -9.16 3.40 -18.25
C ARG A 66 -10.13 2.42 -17.59
N ALA A 67 -9.97 2.15 -16.31
CA ALA A 67 -10.89 1.34 -15.52
C ALA A 67 -12.21 2.05 -15.14
N GLY A 68 -12.51 3.24 -15.70
CA GLY A 68 -13.76 3.96 -15.48
C GLY A 68 -13.79 4.91 -14.28
N PHE A 69 -12.67 5.10 -13.58
CA PHE A 69 -12.59 5.98 -12.41
C PHE A 69 -12.19 7.43 -12.73
N LYS A 70 -12.27 7.84 -14.01
CA LYS A 70 -11.97 9.23 -14.41
C LYS A 70 -12.83 10.23 -13.61
N GLY A 71 -12.18 11.18 -12.94
CA GLY A 71 -12.85 12.20 -12.11
C GLY A 71 -13.38 11.70 -10.76
N ARG A 72 -13.27 10.41 -10.46
CA ARG A 72 -13.76 9.78 -9.21
C ARG A 72 -12.64 9.34 -8.29
N LEU A 73 -11.52 8.85 -8.85
CA LEU A 73 -10.40 8.32 -8.09
C LEU A 73 -9.08 8.68 -8.77
N VAL A 74 -8.09 9.04 -7.96
CA VAL A 74 -6.68 9.18 -8.35
C VAL A 74 -5.83 8.29 -7.46
N ALA A 75 -4.65 7.89 -7.94
CA ALA A 75 -3.76 6.98 -7.20
C ALA A 75 -3.41 7.52 -5.80
N HIS A 76 -3.25 8.84 -5.64
CA HIS A 76 -3.02 9.44 -4.33
C HIS A 76 -4.22 9.32 -3.38
N GLY A 77 -5.44 9.30 -3.91
CA GLY A 77 -6.67 9.09 -3.13
C GLY A 77 -6.75 7.72 -2.45
N LEU A 78 -6.10 6.70 -3.02
CA LEU A 78 -6.00 5.38 -2.39
C LEU A 78 -5.25 5.44 -1.05
N ARG A 79 -4.29 6.35 -0.90
CA ARG A 79 -3.57 6.58 0.35
C ARG A 79 -4.50 7.16 1.43
N SER A 80 -5.34 8.13 1.06
CA SER A 80 -6.33 8.72 1.98
C SER A 80 -7.38 7.68 2.38
N LEU A 81 -7.85 6.88 1.42
CA LEU A 81 -8.78 5.78 1.69
C LEU A 81 -8.20 4.79 2.70
N ALA A 82 -6.95 4.35 2.50
CA ALA A 82 -6.29 3.45 3.44
C ALA A 82 -6.18 4.07 4.83
N SER A 83 -5.75 5.33 4.95
CA SER A 83 -5.65 6.03 6.23
C SER A 83 -7.00 6.10 6.95
N THR A 84 -8.05 6.52 6.26
CA THR A 84 -9.40 6.61 6.84
C THR A 84 -9.89 5.26 7.32
N THR A 85 -9.86 4.24 6.46
CA THR A 85 -10.34 2.90 6.80
C THR A 85 -9.57 2.30 7.98
N LEU A 86 -8.24 2.42 8.01
CA LEU A 86 -7.43 1.89 9.11
C LEU A 86 -7.73 2.58 10.44
N ASN A 87 -7.95 3.90 10.44
CA ASN A 87 -8.37 4.63 11.64
C ASN A 87 -9.75 4.20 12.10
N GLU A 88 -10.72 4.04 11.20
CA GLU A 88 -12.08 3.57 11.52
C GLU A 88 -12.08 2.14 12.08
N GLN A 89 -11.11 1.31 11.69
CA GLN A 89 -10.91 -0.03 12.21
C GLN A 89 -10.14 -0.09 13.53
N GLY A 90 -9.76 1.07 14.07
CA GLY A 90 -9.12 1.18 15.38
C GLY A 90 -7.63 0.83 15.38
N PHE A 91 -6.95 0.85 14.24
CA PHE A 91 -5.50 0.76 14.23
C PHE A 91 -4.88 2.00 14.85
N ASP A 92 -3.76 1.79 15.52
CA ASP A 92 -3.01 2.86 16.16
C ASP A 92 -2.56 3.91 15.13
N SER A 93 -2.91 5.18 15.37
CA SER A 93 -2.61 6.29 14.47
C SER A 93 -1.11 6.47 14.23
N ASP A 94 -0.26 6.22 15.24
CA ASP A 94 1.19 6.33 15.08
C ASP A 94 1.73 5.25 14.12
N VAL A 95 1.13 4.06 14.13
CA VAL A 95 1.47 2.96 13.20
C VAL A 95 1.03 3.30 11.77
N ILE A 96 -0.16 3.91 11.61
CA ILE A 96 -0.67 4.37 10.32
C ILE A 96 0.23 5.47 9.77
N GLU A 97 0.54 6.49 10.56
CA GLU A 97 1.41 7.60 10.16
C GLU A 97 2.82 7.12 9.79
N ALA A 98 3.36 6.15 10.56
CA ALA A 98 4.64 5.52 10.23
C ALA A 98 4.59 4.74 8.91
N ALA A 99 3.48 4.06 8.60
CA ALA A 99 3.30 3.36 7.33
C ALA A 99 3.22 4.34 6.15
N LEU A 100 2.58 5.47 6.36
CA LEU A 100 2.45 6.56 5.39
C LEU A 100 3.73 7.40 5.25
N ALA A 101 4.82 7.09 5.96
CA ALA A 101 6.05 7.88 6.03
C ALA A 101 5.79 9.35 6.41
N HIS A 102 4.69 9.62 7.15
CA HIS A 102 4.45 10.91 7.75
C HIS A 102 5.40 11.13 8.93
N THR A 103 5.67 12.37 9.25
CA THR A 103 6.62 12.70 10.31
C THR A 103 5.95 12.57 11.66
N ASP A 104 6.54 11.76 12.51
CA ASP A 104 6.32 11.93 13.95
C ASP A 104 6.90 13.29 14.36
N LYS A 105 6.08 14.12 15.00
CA LYS A 105 6.51 15.43 15.52
C LYS A 105 7.46 15.28 16.71
N ASN A 106 7.59 14.07 17.25
CA ASN A 106 8.42 13.77 18.42
C ASN A 106 9.55 12.80 18.04
N SER A 107 10.73 13.35 17.68
CA SER A 107 11.89 12.60 17.19
C SER A 107 12.46 11.59 18.21
N ILE A 108 12.25 11.82 19.50
CA ILE A 108 12.73 10.95 20.59
C ILE A 108 11.89 9.65 20.62
N ARG A 109 10.57 9.76 20.46
CA ARG A 109 9.65 8.63 20.40
C ARG A 109 9.89 7.75 19.15
N ALA A 110 10.19 8.38 18.03
CA ALA A 110 10.47 7.69 16.76
C ALA A 110 11.72 6.80 16.80
N ALA A 111 12.70 7.10 17.64
CA ALA A 111 13.93 6.31 17.77
C ALA A 111 13.70 5.02 18.57
N TYR A 112 12.91 5.08 19.62
CA TYR A 112 12.64 3.94 20.52
C TYR A 112 11.72 2.88 19.90
N ASN A 113 10.82 3.26 19.01
CA ASN A 113 9.71 2.41 18.53
C ASN A 113 9.92 1.77 17.14
N ARG A 114 11.11 1.89 16.52
CA ARG A 114 11.32 1.44 15.13
C ARG A 114 11.05 -0.05 14.89
N ALA A 115 11.53 -0.92 15.79
CA ALA A 115 11.37 -2.37 15.62
C ALA A 115 9.93 -2.80 15.91
N ASP A 116 9.30 -2.20 16.93
CA ASP A 116 7.91 -2.48 17.30
C ASP A 116 6.96 -2.00 16.22
N TYR A 117 7.15 -0.79 15.68
CA TYR A 117 6.34 -0.29 14.57
C TYR A 117 6.47 -1.14 13.30
N LEU A 118 7.64 -1.74 13.01
CA LEU A 118 7.76 -2.60 11.85
C LEU A 118 6.91 -3.86 11.99
N LYS A 119 6.91 -4.50 13.17
CA LYS A 119 6.08 -5.67 13.47
C LYS A 119 4.58 -5.33 13.40
N ARG A 120 4.17 -4.25 14.06
CA ARG A 120 2.77 -3.78 14.07
C ARG A 120 2.30 -3.37 12.69
N ARG A 121 3.16 -2.69 11.91
CA ARG A 121 2.90 -2.34 10.51
C ARG A 121 2.74 -3.57 9.62
N ARG A 122 3.51 -4.64 9.85
CA ARG A 122 3.35 -5.89 9.10
C ARG A 122 1.94 -6.47 9.28
N THR A 123 1.45 -6.54 10.50
CA THR A 123 0.09 -6.99 10.81
C THR A 123 -0.97 -6.08 10.17
N MET A 124 -0.81 -4.77 10.27
CA MET A 124 -1.72 -3.80 9.67
C MET A 124 -1.74 -3.87 8.14
N MET A 125 -0.58 -3.99 7.49
CA MET A 125 -0.47 -4.09 6.02
C MET A 125 -1.06 -5.40 5.50
N GLN A 126 -0.91 -6.51 6.26
CA GLN A 126 -1.57 -7.76 5.91
C GLN A 126 -3.10 -7.62 6.02
N TRP A 127 -3.60 -7.07 7.13
CA TRP A 127 -5.03 -6.81 7.32
C TRP A 127 -5.60 -5.92 6.19
N TRP A 128 -4.88 -4.85 5.82
CA TRP A 128 -5.28 -3.96 4.73
C TRP A 128 -5.39 -4.70 3.39
N SER A 129 -4.45 -5.58 3.09
CA SER A 129 -4.49 -6.37 1.86
C SER A 129 -5.64 -7.40 1.86
N ASP A 130 -5.90 -8.04 3.00
CA ASP A 130 -7.04 -8.96 3.16
C ASP A 130 -8.37 -8.19 3.00
N HIS A 131 -8.45 -6.97 3.53
CA HIS A 131 -9.61 -6.09 3.39
C HIS A 131 -9.87 -5.72 1.92
N ILE A 132 -8.83 -5.34 1.16
CA ILE A 132 -8.95 -5.04 -0.28
C ILE A 132 -9.40 -6.28 -1.05
N GLU A 133 -8.82 -7.44 -0.76
CA GLU A 133 -9.15 -8.70 -1.41
C GLU A 133 -10.61 -9.06 -1.18
N GLN A 134 -11.10 -8.99 0.05
CA GLN A 134 -12.51 -9.23 0.38
C GLN A 134 -13.44 -8.21 -0.29
N ALA A 135 -13.06 -6.94 -0.34
CA ALA A 135 -13.82 -5.91 -1.05
C ALA A 135 -13.93 -6.21 -2.55
N SER A 136 -12.90 -6.79 -3.16
CA SER A 136 -12.90 -7.17 -4.58
C SER A 136 -13.92 -8.26 -4.91
N PHE A 137 -14.29 -9.08 -3.94
CA PHE A 137 -15.36 -10.09 -4.07
C PHE A 137 -16.76 -9.55 -3.74
N GLY A 138 -16.92 -8.26 -3.50
CA GLY A 138 -18.19 -7.64 -3.13
C GLY A 138 -18.65 -7.90 -1.70
N ASN A 139 -17.79 -8.48 -0.86
CA ASN A 139 -18.12 -8.91 0.50
C ASN A 139 -18.02 -7.82 1.56
N LEU A 140 -17.52 -6.63 1.20
CA LEU A 140 -17.32 -5.52 2.13
C LEU A 140 -17.91 -4.22 1.59
N SER A 141 -18.59 -3.48 2.47
CA SER A 141 -18.84 -2.07 2.26
C SER A 141 -17.55 -1.29 2.51
N LEU A 142 -17.14 -0.45 1.55
CA LEU A 142 -16.00 0.46 1.70
C LEU A 142 -16.24 1.57 2.75
N SER A 143 -17.44 1.68 3.29
CA SER A 143 -17.85 2.67 4.30
C SER A 143 -17.68 2.20 5.75
N GLY A 144 -16.92 1.13 6.00
CA GLY A 144 -16.52 0.75 7.36
C GLY A 144 -17.66 0.24 8.27
N THR A 145 -18.88 0.16 7.80
CA THR A 145 -19.99 -0.39 8.58
C THR A 145 -19.92 -1.91 8.61
N LYS A 146 -19.77 -2.44 9.80
CA LYS A 146 -19.75 -3.87 10.10
C LYS A 146 -20.87 -4.61 9.37
N HIS A 147 -20.49 -5.58 8.52
CA HIS A 147 -21.31 -6.67 8.01
C HIS A 147 -22.76 -6.34 7.59
N LEU A 148 -22.91 -5.65 6.47
CA LEU A 148 -24.17 -5.75 5.73
C LEU A 148 -24.15 -7.06 4.93
N LYS A 149 -24.82 -8.09 5.43
CA LYS A 149 -25.17 -9.27 4.62
C LYS A 149 -26.11 -8.78 3.50
N VAL A 150 -25.71 -9.00 2.26
CA VAL A 150 -26.62 -8.86 1.13
C VAL A 150 -27.67 -9.98 1.29
N VAL A 151 -28.88 -9.61 1.68
CA VAL A 151 -30.02 -10.52 1.64
C VAL A 151 -30.52 -10.51 0.19
N HIS A 152 -30.30 -11.60 -0.52
CA HIS A 152 -31.02 -11.83 -1.78
C HIS A 152 -32.49 -12.07 -1.42
N LEU A 153 -33.33 -11.10 -1.74
CA LEU A 153 -34.77 -11.29 -1.80
C LEU A 153 -35.09 -12.11 -3.05
N SER A 154 -35.47 -13.35 -2.83
CA SER A 154 -36.09 -14.25 -3.82
C SER A 154 -37.46 -13.78 -4.21
#